data_2e1be38ecc1099cb85423ff6070dd875
#
_entry.id   2e1be38ecc1099cb85423ff6070dd875
#
_cell.length_a   1.000
_cell.length_b   1.000
_cell.length_c   1.000
_cell.angle_alpha   90.00
_cell.angle_beta   90.00
_cell.angle_gamma   90.00
#
_symmetry.space_group_name_H-M   'P 1'
#
loop_
_entity.id
_entity.type
_entity.pdbx_description
1 polymer ?
#
loop_
_entity_poly.entity_id
_entity_poly.type
_entity_poly.pdbx_seq_one_letter_code
_entity_poly.pdbx_strand_id
1 'polypeptide(L)'
;MPVLPFLEDTEENVLEVVERAAEAGASFVYPALGVTMREGQREYFLQGLEDAFPGQGLRARYLRRYGDRYWCASPRARRLWEVFSHRCGQLGMRYRMEQIVSAATRDYGDRQLNFF
;
A
#
# COMPACT_ATOMS: atom_id res chain seq x y z
N MET A 1 2.28 1.19 3.92
CA MET A 1 2.84 0.24 2.95
C MET A 1 2.20 0.47 1.59
N PRO A 2 2.72 1.37 0.80
CA PRO A 2 2.21 1.57 -0.56
C PRO A 2 2.63 0.43 -1.49
N VAL A 3 1.74 0.10 -2.43
CA VAL A 3 1.98 -0.94 -3.43
C VAL A 3 1.86 -0.31 -4.81
N LEU A 4 2.97 -0.22 -5.53
CA LEU A 4 3.00 0.45 -6.83
C LEU A 4 2.35 -0.42 -7.90
N PRO A 5 1.33 0.10 -8.61
CA PRO A 5 0.70 -0.63 -9.71
C PRO A 5 1.72 -1.07 -10.76
N PHE A 6 1.51 -2.26 -11.34
CA PHE A 6 2.33 -2.88 -12.37
C PHE A 6 3.74 -3.27 -11.95
N LEU A 7 4.18 -2.92 -10.74
CA LEU A 7 5.52 -3.24 -10.23
C LEU A 7 5.48 -4.16 -9.02
N GLU A 8 4.71 -3.78 -8.00
CA GLU A 8 4.69 -4.47 -6.73
C GLU A 8 3.34 -5.14 -6.43
N ASP A 9 2.36 -4.97 -7.29
CA ASP A 9 1.00 -5.41 -7.05
C ASP A 9 0.79 -6.90 -7.37
N THR A 10 1.63 -7.74 -6.80
CA THR A 10 1.52 -9.20 -6.90
C THR A 10 1.17 -9.79 -5.54
N GLU A 11 0.51 -10.96 -5.56
CA GLU A 11 0.17 -11.65 -4.33
C GLU A 11 1.42 -12.01 -3.53
N GLU A 12 2.48 -12.47 -4.21
CA GLU A 12 3.75 -12.82 -3.57
C GLU A 12 4.37 -11.65 -2.83
N ASN A 13 4.41 -10.47 -3.44
CA ASN A 13 4.97 -9.28 -2.81
C ASN A 13 4.17 -8.85 -1.58
N VAL A 14 2.84 -8.87 -1.69
CA VAL A 14 1.96 -8.51 -0.58
C VAL A 14 2.15 -9.49 0.59
N LEU A 15 2.17 -10.79 0.31
CA LEU A 15 2.36 -11.80 1.33
C LEU A 15 3.75 -11.71 1.97
N GLU A 16 4.78 -11.45 1.19
CA GLU A 16 6.14 -11.30 1.71
C GLU A 16 6.24 -10.15 2.72
N VAL A 17 5.63 -9.01 2.41
CA VAL A 17 5.64 -7.88 3.33
C VAL A 17 4.91 -8.22 4.63
N VAL A 18 3.77 -8.90 4.56
CA VAL A 18 3.03 -9.32 5.75
C VAL A 18 3.86 -10.29 6.59
N GLU A 19 4.50 -11.28 5.95
CA GLU A 19 5.34 -12.25 6.65
C GLU A 19 6.52 -11.58 7.36
N ARG A 20 7.20 -10.66 6.67
CA ARG A 20 8.33 -9.95 7.24
C ARG A 20 7.92 -9.05 8.39
N ALA A 21 6.76 -8.40 8.26
CA ALA A 21 6.22 -7.58 9.34
C ALA A 21 5.91 -8.43 10.59
N ALA A 22 5.33 -9.61 10.38
CA ALA A 22 5.04 -10.54 11.48
C ALA A 22 6.33 -11.05 12.14
N GLU A 23 7.33 -11.41 11.36
CA GLU A 23 8.64 -11.85 11.88
C GLU A 23 9.32 -10.76 12.69
N ALA A 24 9.16 -9.50 12.29
CA ALA A 24 9.73 -8.37 13.01
C ALA A 24 8.93 -7.98 14.26
N GLY A 25 7.83 -8.67 14.55
CA GLY A 25 7.02 -8.41 15.73
C GLY A 25 6.02 -7.28 15.58
N ALA A 26 5.72 -6.87 14.36
CA ALA A 26 4.72 -5.83 14.13
C ALA A 26 3.34 -6.30 14.55
N SER A 27 2.60 -5.45 15.27
CA SER A 27 1.25 -5.76 15.73
C SER A 27 0.17 -5.36 14.72
N PHE A 28 0.52 -4.55 13.74
CA PHE A 28 -0.41 -4.12 12.70
C PHE A 28 0.34 -3.81 11.40
N VAL A 29 -0.42 -3.82 10.31
CA VAL A 29 0.05 -3.39 8.99
C VAL A 29 -1.14 -2.81 8.22
N TYR A 30 -0.92 -1.74 7.46
CA TYR A 30 -1.97 -1.09 6.70
C TYR A 30 -1.48 -0.85 5.27
N PRO A 31 -2.14 -1.43 4.26
CA PRO A 31 -1.70 -1.29 2.89
C PRO A 31 -2.33 -0.08 2.20
N ALA A 32 -1.61 0.48 1.23
CA ALA A 32 -2.18 1.36 0.23
C ALA A 32 -1.98 0.67 -1.11
N LEU A 33 -3.04 0.14 -1.68
CA LEU A 33 -2.97 -0.67 -2.91
C LEU A 33 -3.03 0.22 -4.15
N GLY A 34 -2.09 1.16 -4.21
CA GLY A 34 -2.01 2.13 -5.28
C GLY A 34 -1.09 3.28 -4.90
N VAL A 35 -1.11 4.33 -5.71
CA VAL A 35 -0.27 5.50 -5.51
C VAL A 35 -1.07 6.77 -5.81
N THR A 36 -0.76 7.86 -5.10
CA THR A 36 -1.33 9.18 -5.39
C THR A 36 -0.42 9.95 -6.33
N MET A 37 -1.03 10.63 -7.29
CA MET A 37 -0.33 11.43 -8.29
C MET A 37 -0.68 12.90 -8.11
N ARG A 38 0.12 13.61 -7.35
CA ARG A 38 -0.09 15.04 -7.13
C ARG A 38 0.29 15.82 -8.39
N GLU A 39 -0.48 16.85 -8.67
CA GLU A 39 -0.16 17.78 -9.74
C GLU A 39 1.23 18.37 -9.49
N GLY A 40 2.00 18.53 -10.55
CA GLY A 40 3.38 18.99 -10.45
C GLY A 40 4.40 17.90 -10.15
N GLN A 41 3.96 16.75 -9.63
CA GLN A 41 4.85 15.62 -9.35
C GLN A 41 4.61 14.43 -10.27
N ARG A 42 3.50 14.41 -10.99
CA ARG A 42 3.15 13.30 -11.89
C ARG A 42 4.23 13.05 -12.92
N GLU A 43 4.65 14.09 -13.62
CA GLU A 43 5.65 13.95 -14.69
C GLU A 43 6.99 13.48 -14.13
N TYR A 44 7.38 13.99 -12.97
CA TYR A 44 8.60 13.55 -12.29
C TYR A 44 8.54 12.07 -11.95
N PHE A 45 7.42 11.62 -11.40
CA PHE A 45 7.21 10.21 -11.04
C PHE A 45 7.24 9.31 -12.27
N LEU A 46 6.52 9.69 -13.34
CA LEU A 46 6.46 8.90 -14.57
C LEU A 46 7.83 8.81 -15.23
N GLN A 47 8.57 9.89 -15.23
CA GLN A 47 9.94 9.89 -15.78
C GLN A 47 10.85 9.00 -14.94
N GLY A 48 10.71 9.04 -13.62
CA GLY A 48 11.46 8.17 -12.73
C GLY A 48 11.20 6.69 -12.99
N LEU A 49 9.97 6.32 -13.32
CA LEU A 49 9.64 4.93 -13.68
C LEU A 49 10.35 4.51 -14.98
N GLU A 50 10.37 5.38 -15.99
CA GLU A 50 11.06 5.08 -17.24
C GLU A 50 12.57 4.92 -17.01
N ASP A 51 13.17 5.80 -16.20
CA ASP A 51 14.60 5.78 -15.92
C ASP A 51 15.00 4.56 -15.10
N ALA A 52 14.19 4.17 -14.11
CA ALA A 52 14.49 3.05 -13.25
C ALA A 52 14.21 1.70 -13.92
N PHE A 53 13.21 1.63 -14.79
CA PHE A 53 12.78 0.40 -15.45
C PHE A 53 12.64 0.60 -16.96
N PRO A 54 13.76 0.87 -17.65
CA PRO A 54 13.71 1.15 -19.09
C PRO A 54 13.22 -0.07 -19.87
N GLY A 55 12.48 0.19 -20.94
CA GLY A 55 11.99 -0.87 -21.82
C GLY A 55 10.73 -1.57 -21.38
N GLN A 56 10.17 -1.25 -20.21
CA GLN A 56 8.93 -1.88 -19.72
C GLN A 56 7.66 -1.10 -20.11
N GLY A 57 7.81 0.10 -20.65
CA GLY A 57 6.67 0.90 -21.06
C GLY A 57 5.76 1.34 -19.90
N LEU A 58 6.29 1.50 -18.70
CA LEU A 58 5.52 1.83 -17.52
C LEU A 58 4.83 3.18 -17.62
N ARG A 59 5.53 4.18 -18.16
CA ARG A 59 4.93 5.51 -18.38
C ARG A 59 3.67 5.41 -19.22
N ALA A 60 3.73 4.70 -20.35
CA ALA A 60 2.59 4.54 -21.23
C ALA A 60 1.47 3.74 -20.55
N ARG A 61 1.81 2.71 -19.79
CA ARG A 61 0.82 1.90 -19.05
C ARG A 61 0.10 2.74 -18.00
N TYR A 62 0.80 3.56 -17.25
CA TYR A 62 0.20 4.45 -16.26
C TYR A 62 -0.70 5.48 -16.91
N LEU A 63 -0.24 6.09 -18.00
CA LEU A 63 -1.04 7.09 -18.72
C LEU A 63 -2.31 6.50 -19.31
N ARG A 64 -2.25 5.29 -19.85
CA ARG A 64 -3.42 4.61 -20.40
C ARG A 64 -4.42 4.22 -19.31
N ARG A 65 -3.91 3.73 -18.19
CA ARG A 65 -4.79 3.24 -17.12
C ARG A 65 -5.40 4.37 -16.29
N TYR A 66 -4.61 5.37 -15.98
CA TYR A 66 -4.99 6.38 -14.99
C TYR A 66 -5.20 7.77 -15.57
N GLY A 67 -4.56 8.10 -16.69
CA GLY A 67 -4.60 9.44 -17.25
C GLY A 67 -4.07 10.44 -16.22
N ASP A 68 -4.90 11.41 -15.85
CA ASP A 68 -4.56 12.45 -14.89
C ASP A 68 -5.24 12.27 -13.52
N ARG A 69 -5.67 11.05 -13.19
CA ARG A 69 -6.29 10.77 -11.89
C ARG A 69 -5.31 10.96 -10.75
N TYR A 70 -5.82 11.50 -9.65
CA TYR A 70 -5.03 11.67 -8.43
C TYR A 70 -4.71 10.33 -7.76
N TRP A 71 -5.73 9.49 -7.54
CA TRP A 71 -5.56 8.17 -6.93
C TRP A 71 -5.46 7.11 -8.02
N CYS A 72 -4.33 6.42 -8.03
CA CYS A 72 -4.03 5.39 -9.02
C CYS A 72 -4.04 4.03 -8.32
N ALA A 73 -5.21 3.43 -8.18
CA ALA A 73 -5.36 2.13 -7.54
C ALA A 73 -4.80 1.01 -8.43
N SER A 74 -4.20 0.00 -7.80
CA SER A 74 -3.79 -1.20 -8.51
C SER A 74 -5.02 -1.83 -9.20
N PRO A 75 -4.90 -2.27 -10.45
CA PRO A 75 -5.98 -3.03 -11.09
C PRO A 75 -6.34 -4.31 -10.35
N ARG A 76 -5.44 -4.81 -9.50
CA ARG A 76 -5.61 -6.02 -8.72
C ARG A 76 -5.95 -5.74 -7.26
N ALA A 77 -6.29 -4.49 -6.92
CA ALA A 77 -6.49 -4.07 -5.54
C ALA A 77 -7.46 -4.96 -4.75
N ARG A 78 -8.58 -5.35 -5.37
CA ARG A 78 -9.57 -6.20 -4.71
C ARG A 78 -9.00 -7.55 -4.33
N ARG A 79 -8.32 -8.21 -5.26
CA ARG A 79 -7.71 -9.51 -5.01
C ARG A 79 -6.57 -9.41 -3.99
N LEU A 80 -5.75 -8.38 -4.11
CA LEU A 80 -4.65 -8.16 -3.16
C LEU A 80 -5.16 -7.90 -1.76
N TRP A 81 -6.26 -7.16 -1.62
CA TRP A 81 -6.89 -6.95 -0.33
C TRP A 81 -7.40 -8.25 0.28
N GLU A 82 -8.01 -9.11 -0.52
CA GLU A 82 -8.49 -10.42 -0.05
C GLU A 82 -7.32 -11.27 0.48
N VAL A 83 -6.25 -11.36 -0.27
CA VAL A 83 -5.05 -12.12 0.11
C VAL A 83 -4.41 -11.53 1.36
N PHE A 84 -4.25 -10.22 1.39
CA PHE A 84 -3.67 -9.48 2.51
C PHE A 84 -4.47 -9.68 3.79
N SER A 85 -5.77 -9.43 3.74
CA SER A 85 -6.62 -9.51 4.93
C SER A 85 -6.73 -10.93 5.47
N HIS A 86 -6.79 -11.92 4.58
CA HIS A 86 -6.83 -13.33 4.98
C HIS A 86 -5.55 -13.72 5.74
N ARG A 87 -4.39 -13.33 5.21
CA ARG A 87 -3.12 -13.68 5.85
C ARG A 87 -2.92 -12.93 7.17
N CYS A 88 -3.30 -11.66 7.22
CA CYS A 88 -3.25 -10.90 8.47
C CYS A 88 -4.14 -11.54 9.55
N GLY A 89 -5.32 -12.00 9.17
CA GLY A 89 -6.20 -12.71 10.07
C GLY A 89 -5.58 -13.98 10.62
N GLN A 90 -4.90 -14.76 9.77
CA GLN A 90 -4.21 -15.98 10.19
C GLN A 90 -3.07 -15.70 11.18
N LEU A 91 -2.38 -14.58 11.02
CA LEU A 91 -1.26 -14.19 11.86
C LEU A 91 -1.66 -13.37 13.08
N GLY A 92 -2.94 -13.04 13.22
CA GLY A 92 -3.43 -12.22 14.31
C GLY A 92 -3.04 -10.76 14.23
N MET A 93 -2.64 -10.27 13.05
CA MET A 93 -2.24 -8.88 12.85
C MET A 93 -3.44 -8.00 12.56
N ARG A 94 -3.41 -6.77 13.07
CA ARG A 94 -4.43 -5.77 12.78
C ARG A 94 -4.16 -5.16 11.40
N TYR A 95 -5.19 -5.07 10.59
CA TYR A 95 -5.05 -4.56 9.22
C TYR A 95 -6.13 -3.54 8.84
N ARG A 96 -7.11 -3.32 9.70
CA ARG A 96 -8.13 -2.30 9.47
C ARG A 96 -7.82 -1.08 10.33
N MET A 97 -8.03 0.11 9.78
CA MET A 97 -7.72 1.34 10.48
C MET A 97 -8.44 1.43 11.82
N GLU A 98 -9.70 1.00 11.90
CA GLU A 98 -10.46 1.00 13.13
C GLU A 98 -9.80 0.14 14.22
N GLN A 99 -9.28 -1.01 13.85
CA GLN A 99 -8.60 -1.93 14.77
C GLN A 99 -7.31 -1.32 15.30
N ILE A 100 -6.57 -0.64 14.44
CA ILE A 100 -5.30 -0.01 14.79
C ILE A 100 -5.55 1.16 15.76
N VAL A 101 -6.52 2.01 15.46
CA VAL A 101 -6.86 3.16 16.30
C VAL A 101 -7.38 2.70 17.66
N SER A 102 -8.26 1.70 17.70
CA SER A 102 -8.79 1.16 18.94
C SER A 102 -7.70 0.59 19.84
N ALA A 103 -6.73 -0.12 19.26
CA ALA A 103 -5.62 -0.69 20.00
C ALA A 103 -4.72 0.41 20.57
N ALA A 104 -4.41 1.44 19.78
CA ALA A 104 -3.61 2.56 20.23
C ALA A 104 -4.28 3.31 21.38
N THR A 105 -5.59 3.54 21.26
CA THR A 105 -6.36 4.21 22.30
C THR A 105 -6.36 3.41 23.62
N ARG A 106 -6.51 2.09 23.55
CA ARG A 106 -6.47 1.24 24.74
C ARG A 106 -5.10 1.20 25.40
N ASP A 107 -4.04 1.10 24.58
CA ASP A 107 -2.68 0.98 25.08
C ASP A 107 -2.21 2.24 25.79
N TYR A 108 -2.67 3.40 25.34
CA TYR A 108 -2.27 4.68 25.92
C TYR A 108 -3.28 5.24 26.93
N GLY A 109 -4.44 4.59 27.08
CA GLY A 109 -5.43 4.98 28.08
C GLY A 109 -5.90 6.42 27.91
N ASP A 110 -5.85 7.20 29.02
CA ASP A 110 -6.29 8.59 29.04
C ASP A 110 -5.26 9.59 28.49
N ARG A 111 -4.15 9.11 27.97
CA ARG A 111 -3.14 10.00 27.39
C ARG A 111 -3.70 10.63 26.14
N GLN A 112 -3.47 11.94 26.01
CA GLN A 112 -3.83 12.64 24.79
C GLN A 112 -2.90 12.18 23.65
N LEU A 113 -3.52 11.67 22.59
CA LEU A 113 -2.80 11.26 21.39
C LEU A 113 -2.96 12.37 20.36
N ASN A 114 -1.88 13.15 20.15
CA ASN A 114 -1.92 14.34 19.29
C ASN A 114 -1.23 14.11 17.96
N PHE A 115 -1.49 12.99 17.32
CA PHE A 115 -0.94 12.75 16.00
C PHE A 115 -1.96 12.88 14.88
N PHE A 116 -2.99 13.62 15.12
CA PHE A 116 -3.98 13.96 14.09
C PHE A 116 -3.98 15.45 13.84
#